data_dd7effed6161242de51711c2cdc479e3
#
_entry.id   dd7effed6161242de51711c2cdc479e3
#
_cell.length_a   1.000
_cell.length_b   1.000
_cell.length_c   1.000
_cell.angle_alpha   90.00
_cell.angle_beta   90.00
_cell.angle_gamma   90.00
#
_symmetry.space_group_name_H-M   'P 1'
#
loop_
_entity.id
_entity.type
_entity.pdbx_description
1 polymer ?
#
loop_
_entity_poly.entity_id
_entity_poly.type
_entity_poly.pdbx_seq_one_letter_code
_entity_poly.pdbx_strand_id
1 'polypeptide(L)'
;MSTSQSDRCRQGDVTAAYALQALSSSEAAAAEVHIASCADCQRELDSLRPVVERFVSWPTDVLRPPTSLRARLAGRIAVETGKELVQPRSRQWSEPEWQQVAPGIECKLLATDVERRRVSMLVRLAPGASYPAHTHAGVEELHLLDGELWIDERKLFPGDYNRGAPGASDNRVWSETGCTCVLITSSSDTLR
;
A
#
# COMPACT_ATOMS: atom_id res chain seq x y z
N MET A 1 45.94 -25.32 -12.08
CA MET A 1 44.84 -24.73 -12.86
C MET A 1 44.29 -23.56 -12.07
N SER A 2 44.81 -22.37 -12.33
CA SER A 2 44.34 -21.13 -11.67
C SER A 2 43.05 -20.70 -12.32
N THR A 3 41.96 -20.70 -11.57
CA THR A 3 40.70 -20.07 -11.96
C THR A 3 40.91 -18.56 -11.98
N SER A 4 40.85 -17.97 -13.17
CA SER A 4 40.87 -16.54 -13.37
C SER A 4 39.69 -15.93 -12.64
N GLN A 5 39.96 -15.21 -11.57
CA GLN A 5 39.08 -14.26 -10.96
C GLN A 5 38.85 -13.16 -12.02
N SER A 6 37.70 -13.18 -12.70
CA SER A 6 37.36 -12.12 -13.66
C SER A 6 37.42 -10.79 -12.92
N ASP A 7 38.16 -9.81 -13.47
CA ASP A 7 38.19 -8.45 -13.00
C ASP A 7 36.78 -7.84 -13.09
N ARG A 8 35.94 -8.08 -12.08
CA ARG A 8 34.66 -7.38 -11.94
C ARG A 8 34.94 -5.90 -11.73
N CYS A 9 34.14 -5.07 -12.37
CA CYS A 9 34.22 -3.63 -12.17
C CYS A 9 34.09 -3.29 -10.68
N ARG A 10 35.01 -2.46 -10.17
CA ARG A 10 35.05 -2.08 -8.74
C ARG A 10 34.04 -0.97 -8.38
N GLN A 11 33.15 -0.59 -9.31
CA GLN A 11 32.17 0.49 -9.10
C GLN A 11 30.75 -0.03 -8.76
N GLY A 12 30.64 -1.23 -8.23
CA GLY A 12 29.34 -1.80 -7.83
C GLY A 12 28.60 -0.93 -6.80
N ASP A 13 29.30 -0.42 -5.79
CA ASP A 13 28.72 0.47 -4.78
C ASP A 13 28.17 1.77 -5.39
N VAL A 14 28.86 2.32 -6.39
CA VAL A 14 28.41 3.52 -7.12
C VAL A 14 27.19 3.19 -7.97
N THR A 15 27.15 2.03 -8.61
CA THR A 15 26.00 1.56 -9.39
C THR A 15 24.78 1.36 -8.50
N ALA A 16 24.96 0.80 -7.31
CA ALA A 16 23.87 0.65 -6.33
C ALA A 16 23.37 2.01 -5.82
N ALA A 17 24.26 2.93 -5.48
CA ALA A 17 23.90 4.28 -5.06
C ALA A 17 23.20 5.06 -6.19
N TYR A 18 23.61 4.87 -7.45
CA TYR A 18 22.95 5.42 -8.62
C TYR A 18 21.52 4.87 -8.76
N ALA A 19 21.35 3.56 -8.65
CA ALA A 19 20.02 2.91 -8.71
C ALA A 19 19.05 3.45 -7.65
N LEU A 20 19.55 3.75 -6.46
CA LEU A 20 18.79 4.30 -5.33
C LEU A 20 18.62 5.82 -5.38
N GLN A 21 19.17 6.50 -6.41
CA GLN A 21 19.17 7.97 -6.52
C GLN A 21 19.83 8.66 -5.30
N ALA A 22 20.82 8.01 -4.70
CA ALA A 22 21.53 8.47 -3.50
C ALA A 22 22.81 9.27 -3.81
N LEU A 23 23.11 9.51 -5.09
CA LEU A 23 24.27 10.30 -5.54
C LEU A 23 23.89 11.77 -5.71
N SER A 24 24.86 12.65 -5.54
CA SER A 24 24.74 14.06 -5.97
C SER A 24 24.60 14.13 -7.50
N SER A 25 24.10 15.26 -8.02
CA SER A 25 23.89 15.43 -9.47
C SER A 25 25.18 15.25 -10.28
N SER A 26 26.33 15.67 -9.75
CA SER A 26 27.63 15.50 -10.42
C SER A 26 28.12 14.06 -10.39
N GLU A 27 27.93 13.34 -9.28
CA GLU A 27 28.29 11.94 -9.15
C GLU A 27 27.39 11.06 -10.02
N ALA A 28 26.09 11.37 -10.05
CA ALA A 28 25.12 10.66 -10.89
C ALA A 28 25.48 10.79 -12.37
N ALA A 29 25.83 11.98 -12.86
CA ALA A 29 26.25 12.19 -14.23
C ALA A 29 27.53 11.39 -14.57
N ALA A 30 28.51 11.34 -13.66
CA ALA A 30 29.72 10.55 -13.84
C ALA A 30 29.42 9.03 -13.83
N ALA A 31 28.57 8.57 -12.94
CA ALA A 31 28.11 7.17 -12.87
C ALA A 31 27.39 6.77 -14.16
N GLU A 32 26.52 7.61 -14.69
CA GLU A 32 25.76 7.37 -15.92
C GLU A 32 26.67 7.16 -17.13
N VAL A 33 27.66 8.00 -17.29
CA VAL A 33 28.69 7.87 -18.36
C VAL A 33 29.43 6.54 -18.21
N HIS A 34 29.83 6.17 -16.99
CA HIS A 34 30.53 4.90 -16.77
C HIS A 34 29.59 3.69 -17.03
N ILE A 35 28.37 3.68 -16.50
CA ILE A 35 27.40 2.61 -16.68
C ILE A 35 27.10 2.41 -18.18
N ALA A 36 26.97 3.47 -18.94
CA ALA A 36 26.72 3.38 -20.39
C ALA A 36 27.81 2.61 -21.16
N SER A 37 29.05 2.57 -20.64
CA SER A 37 30.19 1.92 -21.27
C SER A 37 30.64 0.62 -20.61
N CYS A 38 30.13 0.28 -19.44
CA CYS A 38 30.56 -0.88 -18.65
C CYS A 38 29.47 -1.97 -18.56
N ALA A 39 29.70 -3.09 -19.24
CA ALA A 39 28.75 -4.20 -19.24
C ALA A 39 28.49 -4.83 -17.84
N ASP A 40 29.46 -4.77 -16.93
CA ASP A 40 29.30 -5.28 -15.56
C ASP A 40 28.32 -4.40 -14.79
N CYS A 41 28.49 -3.08 -14.86
CA CYS A 41 27.61 -2.13 -14.17
C CYS A 41 26.20 -2.12 -14.78
N GLN A 42 26.06 -2.32 -16.09
CA GLN A 42 24.74 -2.49 -16.72
C GLN A 42 24.01 -3.71 -16.17
N ARG A 43 24.67 -4.88 -16.11
CA ARG A 43 24.06 -6.09 -15.54
C ARG A 43 23.70 -5.93 -14.07
N GLU A 44 24.54 -5.25 -13.30
CA GLU A 44 24.26 -4.97 -11.89
C GLU A 44 23.06 -4.04 -11.74
N LEU A 45 23.00 -2.96 -12.51
CA LEU A 45 21.86 -2.04 -12.53
C LEU A 45 20.55 -2.77 -12.88
N ASP A 46 20.57 -3.64 -13.90
CA ASP A 46 19.41 -4.44 -14.29
C ASP A 46 18.97 -5.41 -13.19
N SER A 47 19.92 -5.97 -12.44
CA SER A 47 19.61 -6.85 -11.29
C SER A 47 19.00 -6.11 -10.10
N LEU A 48 19.37 -4.83 -9.92
CA LEU A 48 18.88 -3.98 -8.83
C LEU A 48 17.50 -3.36 -9.13
N ARG A 49 17.18 -3.17 -10.41
CA ARG A 49 15.94 -2.52 -10.84
C ARG A 49 14.67 -3.14 -10.21
N PRO A 50 14.46 -4.48 -10.18
CA PRO A 50 13.26 -5.06 -9.55
C PRO A 50 13.20 -4.81 -8.04
N VAL A 51 14.36 -4.68 -7.39
CA VAL A 51 14.43 -4.38 -5.96
C VAL A 51 14.03 -2.93 -5.71
N VAL A 52 14.60 -1.99 -6.47
CA VAL A 52 14.29 -0.56 -6.38
C VAL A 52 12.82 -0.29 -6.70
N GLU A 53 12.27 -0.94 -7.74
CA GLU A 53 10.84 -0.83 -8.09
C GLU A 53 9.91 -1.24 -6.95
N ARG A 54 10.29 -2.24 -6.16
CA ARG A 54 9.52 -2.63 -4.96
C ARG A 54 9.54 -1.56 -3.87
N PHE A 55 10.62 -0.82 -3.72
CA PHE A 55 10.69 0.31 -2.78
C PHE A 55 9.93 1.53 -3.29
N VAL A 56 9.99 1.80 -4.59
CA VAL A 56 9.28 2.94 -5.22
C VAL A 56 7.77 2.71 -5.27
N SER A 57 7.31 1.45 -5.33
CA SER A 57 5.89 1.12 -5.27
C SER A 57 5.28 1.25 -3.86
N TRP A 58 6.10 1.56 -2.85
CA TRP A 58 5.59 1.89 -1.52
C TRP A 58 4.83 3.22 -1.60
N PRO A 59 3.57 3.29 -1.13
CA PRO A 59 2.78 4.50 -1.23
C PRO A 59 3.43 5.61 -0.40
N THR A 60 4.13 6.50 -1.10
CA THR A 60 4.64 7.72 -0.49
C THR A 60 3.66 8.85 -0.79
N ASP A 61 2.94 9.32 0.21
CA ASP A 61 2.07 10.51 0.13
C ASP A 61 2.83 11.80 -0.28
N VAL A 62 4.15 11.70 -0.38
CA VAL A 62 5.05 12.83 -0.64
C VAL A 62 5.10 13.21 -2.13
N LEU A 63 4.79 12.31 -3.04
CA LEU A 63 4.85 12.58 -4.47
C LEU A 63 3.44 12.81 -5.03
N ARG A 64 2.93 14.01 -4.86
CA ARG A 64 1.75 14.47 -5.63
C ARG A 64 2.25 15.09 -6.95
N PRO A 65 2.24 14.34 -8.06
CA PRO A 65 2.61 14.92 -9.33
C PRO A 65 1.65 16.05 -9.70
N PRO A 66 2.15 17.10 -10.38
CA PRO A 66 1.26 18.19 -10.82
C PRO A 66 0.15 17.61 -11.71
N THR A 67 -1.06 18.14 -11.60
CA THR A 67 -2.24 17.69 -12.35
C THR A 67 -2.02 17.67 -13.86
N SER A 68 -1.14 18.54 -14.37
CA SER A 68 -0.73 18.58 -15.77
C SER A 68 0.12 17.38 -16.23
N LEU A 69 0.80 16.66 -15.31
CA LEU A 69 1.68 15.55 -15.68
C LEU A 69 0.90 14.41 -16.33
N ARG A 70 -0.27 14.08 -15.79
CA ARG A 70 -1.14 13.04 -16.35
C ARG A 70 -1.57 13.35 -17.78
N ALA A 71 -1.98 14.59 -18.06
CA ALA A 71 -2.37 15.01 -19.39
C ALA A 71 -1.19 14.94 -20.38
N ARG A 72 0.00 15.36 -19.94
CA ARG A 72 1.22 15.29 -20.75
C ARG A 72 1.63 13.87 -21.07
N LEU A 73 1.59 12.95 -20.09
CA LEU A 73 1.89 11.54 -20.29
C LEU A 73 0.85 10.86 -21.20
N ALA A 74 -0.45 11.14 -20.99
CA ALA A 74 -1.50 10.63 -21.84
C ALA A 74 -1.30 11.07 -23.31
N GLY A 75 -0.95 12.34 -23.53
CA GLY A 75 -0.65 12.85 -24.87
C GLY A 75 0.55 12.17 -25.50
N ARG A 76 1.63 11.94 -24.76
CA ARG A 76 2.81 11.22 -25.27
C ARG A 76 2.49 9.77 -25.63
N ILE A 77 1.78 9.06 -24.76
CA ILE A 77 1.38 7.68 -25.03
C ILE A 77 0.49 7.61 -26.26
N ALA A 78 -0.48 8.53 -26.41
CA ALA A 78 -1.34 8.57 -27.58
C ALA A 78 -0.53 8.76 -28.89
N VAL A 79 0.48 9.62 -28.87
CA VAL A 79 1.38 9.84 -30.01
C VAL A 79 2.21 8.59 -30.32
N GLU A 80 2.79 7.95 -29.30
CA GLU A 80 3.70 6.81 -29.48
C GLU A 80 2.96 5.51 -29.81
N THR A 81 1.74 5.32 -29.29
CA THR A 81 0.98 4.07 -29.48
C THR A 81 -0.13 4.16 -30.52
N GLY A 82 -0.47 5.36 -30.98
CA GLY A 82 -1.65 5.60 -31.83
C GLY A 82 -2.97 5.33 -31.13
N LYS A 83 -2.97 5.10 -29.81
CA LYS A 83 -4.16 4.83 -29.00
C LYS A 83 -4.43 5.99 -28.07
N GLU A 84 -5.59 6.60 -28.21
CA GLU A 84 -6.06 7.58 -27.23
C GLU A 84 -6.34 6.86 -25.90
N LEU A 85 -5.68 7.30 -24.83
CA LEU A 85 -6.00 6.79 -23.50
C LEU A 85 -7.41 7.27 -23.15
N VAL A 86 -8.33 6.33 -23.08
CA VAL A 86 -9.67 6.58 -22.54
C VAL A 86 -9.46 7.14 -21.12
N GLN A 87 -9.73 8.43 -20.96
CA GLN A 87 -9.71 9.00 -19.61
C GLN A 87 -10.73 8.24 -18.79
N PRO A 88 -10.33 7.66 -17.63
CA PRO A 88 -11.33 7.11 -16.74
C PRO A 88 -12.29 8.25 -16.44
N ARG A 89 -13.57 8.02 -16.74
CA ARG A 89 -14.63 8.98 -16.40
C ARG A 89 -14.38 9.35 -14.95
N SER A 90 -14.24 10.64 -14.69
CA SER A 90 -14.20 11.13 -13.31
C SER A 90 -15.51 10.64 -12.67
N ARG A 91 -15.43 9.53 -11.92
CA ARG A 91 -16.52 9.22 -11.02
C ARG A 91 -16.64 10.46 -10.14
N GLN A 92 -17.78 11.11 -10.17
CA GLN A 92 -18.14 12.05 -9.13
C GLN A 92 -18.18 11.19 -7.85
N TRP A 93 -17.05 11.18 -7.15
CA TRP A 93 -16.95 10.47 -5.90
C TRP A 93 -17.53 11.42 -4.85
N SER A 94 -18.72 11.10 -4.35
CA SER A 94 -19.24 11.72 -3.15
C SER A 94 -18.62 10.99 -1.97
N GLU A 95 -18.02 11.72 -1.05
CA GLU A 95 -17.49 11.13 0.16
C GLU A 95 -18.61 10.45 0.94
N PRO A 96 -18.51 9.15 1.28
CA PRO A 96 -19.52 8.47 2.06
C PRO A 96 -19.64 9.11 3.46
N GLU A 97 -20.85 9.17 3.98
CA GLU A 97 -21.09 9.69 5.32
C GLU A 97 -20.83 8.63 6.39
N TRP A 98 -20.49 9.08 7.60
CA TRP A 98 -20.41 8.22 8.76
C TRP A 98 -21.82 7.83 9.21
N GLN A 99 -22.02 6.56 9.47
CA GLN A 99 -23.27 5.97 9.95
C GLN A 99 -23.04 5.26 11.27
N GLN A 100 -23.84 5.57 12.28
CA GLN A 100 -23.80 4.86 13.53
C GLN A 100 -24.42 3.46 13.34
N VAL A 101 -23.64 2.42 13.61
CA VAL A 101 -24.04 1.01 13.43
C VAL A 101 -24.28 0.33 14.77
N ALA A 102 -23.69 0.85 15.86
CA ALA A 102 -23.91 0.40 17.23
C ALA A 102 -23.60 1.56 18.20
N PRO A 103 -23.95 1.46 19.48
CA PRO A 103 -23.57 2.48 20.47
C PRO A 103 -22.06 2.69 20.51
N GLY A 104 -21.64 3.92 20.22
CA GLY A 104 -20.22 4.32 20.17
C GLY A 104 -19.43 3.74 18.98
N ILE A 105 -20.09 3.15 17.99
CA ILE A 105 -19.43 2.62 16.78
C ILE A 105 -20.07 3.23 15.55
N GLU A 106 -19.22 3.87 14.74
CA GLU A 106 -19.59 4.46 13.47
C GLU A 106 -18.80 3.80 12.33
N CYS A 107 -19.45 3.62 11.20
CA CYS A 107 -18.84 3.09 9.99
C CYS A 107 -19.03 4.05 8.82
N LYS A 108 -18.02 4.12 7.97
CA LYS A 108 -18.07 4.81 6.68
C LYS A 108 -17.78 3.77 5.59
N LEU A 109 -18.80 3.40 4.82
CA LEU A 109 -18.66 2.42 3.75
C LEU A 109 -17.82 3.01 2.61
N LEU A 110 -16.72 2.37 2.26
CA LEU A 110 -15.82 2.79 1.19
C LEU A 110 -16.10 2.07 -0.12
N ALA A 111 -16.32 0.75 -0.06
CA ALA A 111 -16.58 -0.06 -1.25
C ALA A 111 -17.35 -1.35 -0.88
N THR A 112 -18.10 -1.85 -1.86
CA THR A 112 -18.76 -3.16 -1.80
C THR A 112 -18.36 -3.96 -3.02
N ASP A 113 -17.82 -5.16 -2.80
CA ASP A 113 -17.60 -6.18 -3.82
C ASP A 113 -18.69 -7.26 -3.67
N VAL A 114 -19.73 -7.12 -4.47
CA VAL A 114 -20.89 -8.01 -4.43
C VAL A 114 -20.53 -9.43 -4.86
N GLU A 115 -19.63 -9.57 -5.86
CA GLU A 115 -19.21 -10.87 -6.39
C GLU A 115 -18.44 -11.67 -5.33
N ARG A 116 -17.56 -11.01 -4.59
CA ARG A 116 -16.76 -11.63 -3.52
C ARG A 116 -17.41 -11.56 -2.15
N ARG A 117 -18.60 -10.95 -2.04
CA ARG A 117 -19.30 -10.70 -0.78
C ARG A 117 -18.40 -10.01 0.25
N ARG A 118 -17.68 -9.01 -0.17
CA ARG A 118 -16.76 -8.24 0.70
C ARG A 118 -17.18 -6.78 0.76
N VAL A 119 -16.97 -6.20 1.93
CA VAL A 119 -17.12 -4.77 2.16
C VAL A 119 -15.82 -4.19 2.70
N SER A 120 -15.52 -2.97 2.30
CA SER A 120 -14.40 -2.19 2.83
C SER A 120 -14.97 -0.94 3.48
N MET A 121 -14.58 -0.66 4.71
CA MET A 121 -15.09 0.46 5.47
C MET A 121 -14.02 1.06 6.39
N LEU A 122 -14.20 2.32 6.74
CA LEU A 122 -13.62 2.89 7.94
C LEU A 122 -14.54 2.59 9.11
N VAL A 123 -13.97 2.20 10.22
CA VAL A 123 -14.70 1.97 11.48
C VAL A 123 -14.08 2.86 12.53
N ARG A 124 -14.92 3.55 13.29
CA ARG A 124 -14.53 4.35 14.45
C ARG A 124 -15.21 3.83 15.70
N LEU A 125 -14.43 3.57 16.73
CA LEU A 125 -14.91 3.26 18.06
C LEU A 125 -14.69 4.48 18.96
N ALA A 126 -15.74 4.89 19.68
CA ALA A 126 -15.61 5.86 20.76
C ALA A 126 -14.87 5.26 21.95
N PRO A 127 -14.30 6.09 22.86
CA PRO A 127 -13.71 5.59 24.10
C PRO A 127 -14.70 4.71 24.89
N GLY A 128 -14.25 3.52 25.29
CA GLY A 128 -15.05 2.53 25.99
C GLY A 128 -16.03 1.72 25.13
N ALA A 129 -16.12 1.99 23.84
CA ALA A 129 -16.99 1.23 22.94
C ALA A 129 -16.48 -0.21 22.74
N SER A 130 -17.43 -1.14 22.61
CA SER A 130 -17.13 -2.56 22.41
C SER A 130 -18.06 -3.13 21.34
N TYR A 131 -17.47 -3.88 20.43
CA TYR A 131 -18.21 -4.66 19.43
C TYR A 131 -18.50 -6.06 19.96
N PRO A 132 -19.71 -6.60 19.74
CA PRO A 132 -20.08 -7.92 20.24
C PRO A 132 -19.23 -9.04 19.67
N ALA A 133 -19.24 -10.18 20.36
CA ALA A 133 -18.65 -11.41 19.86
C ALA A 133 -19.25 -11.79 18.49
N HIS A 134 -18.39 -12.16 17.57
CA HIS A 134 -18.80 -12.48 16.20
C HIS A 134 -17.93 -13.58 15.60
N THR A 135 -18.42 -14.15 14.50
CA THR A 135 -17.71 -15.16 13.73
C THR A 135 -17.55 -14.67 12.29
N HIS A 136 -16.34 -14.77 11.78
CA HIS A 136 -16.01 -14.35 10.44
C HIS A 136 -16.53 -15.35 9.39
N ALA A 137 -17.46 -14.94 8.53
CA ALA A 137 -17.92 -15.75 7.41
C ALA A 137 -16.87 -15.82 6.28
N GLY A 138 -15.94 -14.88 6.24
CA GLY A 138 -14.86 -14.78 5.28
C GLY A 138 -13.55 -14.36 5.93
N VAL A 139 -12.57 -14.00 5.11
CA VAL A 139 -11.33 -13.36 5.61
C VAL A 139 -11.69 -11.95 6.05
N GLU A 140 -11.34 -11.62 7.28
CA GLU A 140 -11.33 -10.25 7.78
C GLU A 140 -9.91 -9.69 7.81
N GLU A 141 -9.75 -8.46 7.40
CA GLU A 141 -8.49 -7.72 7.39
C GLU A 141 -8.72 -6.37 8.04
N LEU A 142 -7.98 -6.09 9.10
CA LEU A 142 -8.07 -4.85 9.86
C LEU A 142 -6.71 -4.17 9.88
N HIS A 143 -6.68 -2.88 9.60
CA HIS A 143 -5.49 -2.04 9.76
C HIS A 143 -5.82 -0.86 10.65
N LEU A 144 -5.14 -0.74 11.79
CA LEU A 144 -5.37 0.32 12.75
C LEU A 144 -4.67 1.60 12.28
N LEU A 145 -5.44 2.69 12.14
CA LEU A 145 -4.95 3.99 11.67
C LEU A 145 -4.63 4.94 12.82
N ASP A 146 -5.46 4.93 13.85
CA ASP A 146 -5.35 5.85 14.98
C ASP A 146 -5.94 5.25 16.24
N GLY A 147 -5.45 5.68 17.42
CA GLY A 147 -5.90 5.20 18.71
C GLY A 147 -5.35 3.84 19.09
N GLU A 148 -6.13 3.04 19.78
CA GLU A 148 -5.78 1.67 20.17
C GLU A 148 -7.00 0.76 20.09
N LEU A 149 -6.77 -0.52 19.80
CA LEU A 149 -7.84 -1.50 19.67
C LEU A 149 -7.44 -2.82 20.33
N TRP A 150 -8.33 -3.38 21.11
CA TRP A 150 -8.19 -4.72 21.66
C TRP A 150 -9.04 -5.71 20.88
N ILE A 151 -8.44 -6.82 20.50
CA ILE A 151 -9.11 -7.99 19.95
C ILE A 151 -8.78 -9.15 20.90
N ASP A 152 -9.76 -9.56 21.66
CA ASP A 152 -9.59 -10.46 22.82
C ASP A 152 -8.48 -9.95 23.78
N GLU A 153 -7.36 -10.66 23.88
CA GLU A 153 -6.22 -10.27 24.74
C GLU A 153 -5.12 -9.52 23.99
N ARG A 154 -5.28 -9.32 22.67
CA ARG A 154 -4.27 -8.65 21.84
C ARG A 154 -4.58 -7.17 21.68
N LYS A 155 -3.64 -6.33 22.09
CA LYS A 155 -3.67 -4.88 21.85
C LYS A 155 -2.99 -4.54 20.53
N LEU A 156 -3.65 -3.71 19.72
CA LEU A 156 -3.15 -3.15 18.47
C LEU A 156 -2.89 -1.65 18.64
N PHE A 157 -1.87 -1.17 17.93
CA PHE A 157 -1.47 0.23 17.86
C PHE A 157 -1.51 0.74 16.40
N PRO A 158 -1.47 2.06 16.16
CA PRO A 158 -1.47 2.60 14.80
C PRO A 158 -0.35 2.00 13.94
N GLY A 159 -0.72 1.51 12.76
CA GLY A 159 0.16 0.77 11.86
C GLY A 159 0.08 -0.74 11.99
N ASP A 160 -0.52 -1.27 13.07
CA ASP A 160 -0.70 -2.72 13.21
C ASP A 160 -1.79 -3.25 12.27
N TYR A 161 -1.57 -4.50 11.87
CA TYR A 161 -2.48 -5.26 11.03
C TYR A 161 -2.96 -6.52 11.76
N ASN A 162 -4.25 -6.82 11.65
CA ASN A 162 -4.86 -8.07 12.10
C ASN A 162 -5.58 -8.77 10.96
N ARG A 163 -5.53 -10.10 10.95
CA ARG A 163 -6.22 -10.92 9.96
C ARG A 163 -6.99 -12.04 10.65
N GLY A 164 -8.31 -12.01 10.51
CA GLY A 164 -9.21 -13.08 10.90
C GLY A 164 -9.39 -14.10 9.76
N ALA A 165 -9.27 -15.38 10.07
CA ALA A 165 -9.55 -16.45 9.11
C ALA A 165 -11.06 -16.75 9.03
N PRO A 166 -11.57 -17.28 7.90
CA PRO A 166 -12.95 -17.76 7.84
C PRO A 166 -13.24 -18.79 8.92
N GLY A 167 -14.35 -18.62 9.64
CA GLY A 167 -14.75 -19.46 10.76
C GLY A 167 -14.07 -19.16 12.10
N ALA A 168 -13.08 -18.29 12.13
CA ALA A 168 -12.54 -17.76 13.38
C ALA A 168 -13.55 -16.85 14.06
N SER A 169 -13.38 -16.64 15.35
CA SER A 169 -14.27 -15.81 16.16
C SER A 169 -13.46 -14.88 17.03
N ASP A 170 -13.90 -13.64 17.10
CA ASP A 170 -13.46 -12.67 18.09
C ASP A 170 -14.51 -12.61 19.20
N ASN A 171 -14.09 -12.85 20.44
CA ASN A 171 -15.02 -12.87 21.57
C ASN A 171 -15.29 -11.46 22.09
N ARG A 172 -14.33 -10.57 21.92
CA ARG A 172 -14.44 -9.16 22.31
C ARG A 172 -13.53 -8.29 21.48
N VAL A 173 -14.10 -7.26 20.87
CA VAL A 173 -13.35 -6.20 20.20
C VAL A 173 -13.72 -4.87 20.86
N TRP A 174 -12.76 -4.13 21.41
CA TRP A 174 -13.05 -2.91 22.17
C TRP A 174 -11.88 -1.93 22.16
N SER A 175 -12.17 -0.66 22.46
CA SER A 175 -11.16 0.38 22.60
C SER A 175 -11.38 1.15 23.90
N GLU A 176 -10.33 1.35 24.67
CA GLU A 176 -10.37 2.11 25.92
C GLU A 176 -10.40 3.62 25.61
N THR A 177 -9.55 4.06 24.70
CA THR A 177 -9.33 5.47 24.38
C THR A 177 -10.02 5.93 23.09
N GLY A 178 -10.60 5.00 22.36
CA GLY A 178 -11.14 5.21 21.02
C GLY A 178 -10.13 4.87 19.93
N CYS A 179 -10.63 4.53 18.74
CA CYS A 179 -9.78 4.22 17.61
C CYS A 179 -10.47 4.48 16.26
N THR A 180 -9.66 4.48 15.22
CA THR A 180 -10.12 4.43 13.83
C THR A 180 -9.31 3.37 13.07
N CYS A 181 -9.99 2.50 12.34
CA CYS A 181 -9.35 1.46 11.53
C CYS A 181 -9.98 1.36 10.13
N VAL A 182 -9.23 0.79 9.20
CA VAL A 182 -9.77 0.24 7.96
C VAL A 182 -10.14 -1.21 8.23
N LEU A 183 -11.35 -1.59 7.88
CA LEU A 183 -11.85 -2.95 7.96
C LEU A 183 -12.28 -3.43 6.58
N ILE A 184 -11.80 -4.61 6.18
CA ILE A 184 -12.25 -5.31 5.00
C ILE A 184 -12.76 -6.67 5.46
N THR A 185 -14.06 -6.90 5.34
CA THR A 185 -14.68 -8.09 5.91
C THR A 185 -15.76 -8.66 4.99
N SER A 186 -16.32 -9.79 5.38
CA SER A 186 -17.45 -10.38 4.68
C SER A 186 -18.75 -9.61 4.99
N SER A 187 -19.59 -9.43 3.97
CA SER A 187 -20.94 -8.89 4.17
C SER A 187 -21.89 -9.86 4.90
N SER A 188 -21.40 -11.04 5.27
CA SER A 188 -22.20 -12.12 5.86
C SER A 188 -21.69 -12.56 7.24
N ASP A 189 -20.88 -11.73 7.90
CA ASP A 189 -20.41 -12.04 9.26
C ASP A 189 -21.59 -12.14 10.24
N THR A 190 -21.45 -13.04 11.19
CA THR A 190 -22.55 -13.39 12.11
C THR A 190 -22.23 -12.93 13.52
N LEU A 191 -23.08 -12.09 14.09
CA LEU A 191 -23.06 -11.74 15.52
C LEU A 191 -23.47 -12.95 16.36
N ARG A 192 -22.85 -13.10 17.51
CA ARG A 192 -23.16 -14.13 18.52
C ARG A 192 -23.89 -13.54 19.71
#